data_838d6639fd496e78d1be41d3072c80ab
#
_entry.id   838d6639fd496e78d1be41d3072c80ab
#
_cell.length_a   1.000
_cell.length_b   1.000
_cell.length_c   1.000
_cell.angle_alpha   90.00
_cell.angle_beta   90.00
_cell.angle_gamma   90.00
#
_symmetry.space_group_name_H-M   'P 1'
#
loop_
_entity.id
_entity.type
_entity.pdbx_description
1 polymer ?
#
loop_
_entity_poly.entity_id
_entity_poly.type
_entity_poly.pdbx_seq_one_letter_code
_entity_poly.pdbx_strand_id
1 'polypeptide(L)'
;MTYVYKAVKVVGSIHDELYNKMTYKFKEKHLRFGYDIYVIIKLGIPKRAKIVIPEHLGHYEKYTKCRCNKAKFVKVEKTYLTSVRSKNYTSLDERIFDMCDITDYINKKYDTKNLVYVSYYDSLFEYKFNEYVQPKFKFNDDVRKTCGSGIHFFKTIEETKAYIKDTLIPGCNYRVKERKNNGIFSEDRN
;
A
#
# COMPACT_ATOMS: atom_id res chain seq x y z
N MET A 1 -17.88 -6.99 14.03
CA MET A 1 -16.77 -6.99 13.08
C MET A 1 -15.89 -5.81 13.43
N THR A 2 -14.60 -6.02 13.62
CA THR A 2 -13.63 -4.94 13.87
C THR A 2 -13.01 -4.53 12.54
N TYR A 3 -12.96 -3.24 12.25
CA TYR A 3 -12.36 -2.73 11.01
C TYR A 3 -10.92 -2.31 11.25
N VAL A 4 -10.05 -2.70 10.31
CA VAL A 4 -8.61 -2.45 10.32
C VAL A 4 -8.11 -2.19 8.90
N TYR A 5 -6.85 -1.81 8.75
CA TYR A 5 -6.31 -1.38 7.47
C TYR A 5 -5.06 -2.16 7.10
N LYS A 6 -4.85 -2.34 5.80
CA LYS A 6 -3.70 -3.06 5.26
C LYS A 6 -3.19 -2.39 4.00
N ALA A 7 -1.87 -2.27 3.91
CA ALA A 7 -1.19 -1.91 2.68
C ALA A 7 -1.08 -3.14 1.75
N VAL A 8 -1.49 -2.96 0.52
CA VAL A 8 -1.40 -3.96 -0.56
C VAL A 8 -0.90 -3.29 -1.84
N LYS A 9 -0.48 -4.06 -2.82
CA LYS A 9 -0.23 -3.59 -4.19
C LYS A 9 -1.41 -3.94 -5.07
N VAL A 10 -1.70 -3.08 -6.05
CA VAL A 10 -2.54 -3.44 -7.18
C VAL A 10 -1.64 -3.99 -8.28
N VAL A 11 -2.11 -5.01 -9.01
CA VAL A 11 -1.38 -5.65 -10.10
C VAL A 11 -2.27 -5.78 -11.34
N GLY A 12 -1.66 -6.09 -12.49
CA GLY A 12 -2.37 -6.26 -13.75
C GLY A 12 -2.28 -5.05 -14.67
N SER A 13 -3.14 -5.01 -15.70
CA SER A 13 -3.13 -4.00 -16.78
C SER A 13 -3.28 -2.56 -16.30
N ILE A 14 -3.77 -2.35 -15.09
CA ILE A 14 -3.93 -0.99 -14.54
C ILE A 14 -2.61 -0.21 -14.49
N HIS A 15 -1.47 -0.89 -14.32
CA HIS A 15 -0.16 -0.22 -14.36
C HIS A 15 0.09 0.42 -15.73
N ASP A 16 -0.08 -0.33 -16.81
CA ASP A 16 0.12 0.15 -18.18
C ASP A 16 -0.90 1.22 -18.55
N GLU A 17 -2.16 1.03 -18.15
CA GLU A 17 -3.23 2.00 -18.39
C GLU A 17 -2.94 3.32 -17.69
N LEU A 18 -2.56 3.30 -16.42
CA LEU A 18 -2.21 4.50 -15.67
C LEU A 18 -0.97 5.17 -16.26
N TYR A 19 0.06 4.39 -16.62
CA TYR A 19 1.25 4.93 -17.27
C TYR A 19 0.88 5.69 -18.54
N ASN A 20 0.05 5.12 -19.41
CA ASN A 20 -0.37 5.75 -20.65
C ASN A 20 -1.15 7.05 -20.43
N LYS A 21 -1.94 7.13 -19.37
CA LYS A 21 -2.72 8.32 -19.00
C LYS A 21 -1.90 9.42 -18.30
N MET A 22 -0.70 9.12 -17.81
CA MET A 22 0.15 10.13 -17.17
C MET A 22 0.69 11.13 -18.18
N THR A 23 0.77 12.40 -17.77
CA THR A 23 1.33 13.46 -18.61
C THR A 23 2.83 13.24 -18.86
N TYR A 24 3.32 13.62 -20.04
CA TYR A 24 4.74 13.55 -20.38
C TYR A 24 5.62 14.24 -19.33
N LYS A 25 5.22 15.44 -18.91
CA LYS A 25 5.93 16.21 -17.88
C LYS A 25 6.06 15.46 -16.56
N PHE A 26 5.02 14.69 -16.15
CA PHE A 26 5.07 13.89 -14.95
C PHE A 26 5.99 12.68 -15.13
N LYS A 27 5.87 11.96 -16.27
CA LYS A 27 6.71 10.80 -16.58
C LYS A 27 8.19 11.15 -16.57
N GLU A 28 8.58 12.18 -17.29
CA GLU A 28 9.96 12.63 -17.37
C GLU A 28 10.57 12.97 -16.01
N LYS A 29 9.80 13.69 -15.18
CA LYS A 29 10.27 14.19 -13.88
C LYS A 29 10.24 13.14 -12.78
N HIS A 30 9.29 12.22 -12.79
CA HIS A 30 8.99 11.39 -11.63
C HIS A 30 9.15 9.88 -11.86
N LEU A 31 9.08 9.39 -13.11
CA LEU A 31 9.07 7.94 -13.37
C LEU A 31 10.37 7.34 -13.86
N ARG A 32 11.44 8.13 -13.91
CA ARG A 32 12.74 7.69 -14.44
C ARG A 32 13.30 6.44 -13.75
N PHE A 33 12.99 6.25 -12.47
CA PHE A 33 13.48 5.12 -11.65
C PHE A 33 12.36 4.13 -11.26
N GLY A 34 11.24 4.16 -11.98
CA GLY A 34 10.10 3.29 -11.74
C GLY A 34 9.04 3.91 -10.83
N TYR A 35 7.92 3.22 -10.75
CA TYR A 35 6.80 3.57 -9.90
C TYR A 35 6.08 2.32 -9.42
N ASP A 36 5.33 2.47 -8.31
CA ASP A 36 4.45 1.43 -7.77
C ASP A 36 3.10 2.05 -7.38
N ILE A 37 2.07 1.21 -7.34
CA ILE A 37 0.74 1.60 -6.90
C ILE A 37 0.44 0.87 -5.60
N TYR A 38 0.42 1.63 -4.49
CA TYR A 38 0.04 1.14 -3.18
C TYR A 38 -1.41 1.47 -2.86
N VAL A 39 -2.07 0.52 -2.25
CA VAL A 39 -3.48 0.66 -1.88
C VAL A 39 -3.64 0.38 -0.40
N ILE A 40 -4.38 1.22 0.30
CA ILE A 40 -4.86 0.92 1.65
C ILE A 40 -6.26 0.33 1.52
N ILE A 41 -6.39 -0.94 1.87
CA ILE A 41 -7.67 -1.63 1.93
C ILE A 41 -8.18 -1.69 3.36
N LYS A 42 -9.50 -1.63 3.51
CA LYS A 42 -10.22 -1.89 4.76
C LYS A 42 -10.54 -3.36 4.87
N LEU A 43 -10.14 -3.96 5.97
CA LEU A 43 -10.45 -5.33 6.31
C LEU A 43 -11.43 -5.36 7.49
N GLY A 44 -12.39 -6.28 7.42
CA GLY A 44 -13.27 -6.60 8.54
C GLY A 44 -12.82 -7.89 9.21
N ILE A 45 -12.45 -7.82 10.48
CA ILE A 45 -12.07 -9.00 11.27
C ILE A 45 -13.32 -9.55 11.98
N PRO A 46 -13.69 -10.84 11.74
CA PRO A 46 -14.81 -11.48 12.43
C PRO A 46 -14.60 -11.55 13.95
N LYS A 47 -15.68 -11.51 14.73
CA LYS A 47 -15.61 -11.58 16.21
C LYS A 47 -14.85 -12.80 16.74
N ARG A 48 -14.90 -13.93 16.03
CA ARG A 48 -14.24 -15.20 16.43
C ARG A 48 -12.83 -15.36 15.87
N ALA A 49 -12.33 -14.40 15.09
CA ALA A 49 -10.96 -14.47 14.57
C ALA A 49 -9.96 -14.22 15.69
N LYS A 50 -8.87 -14.96 15.65
CA LYS A 50 -7.72 -14.72 16.54
C LYS A 50 -6.99 -13.48 16.07
N ILE A 51 -6.64 -12.59 17.00
CA ILE A 51 -5.86 -11.37 16.78
C ILE A 51 -4.64 -11.44 17.67
N VAL A 52 -3.50 -11.07 17.13
CA VAL A 52 -2.26 -10.87 17.87
C VAL A 52 -1.82 -9.42 17.73
N ILE A 53 -1.67 -8.77 18.87
CA ILE A 53 -1.03 -7.47 19.02
C ILE A 53 0.34 -7.76 19.62
N PRO A 54 1.46 -7.44 18.93
CA PRO A 54 2.78 -7.72 19.47
C PRO A 54 3.04 -6.93 20.76
N GLU A 55 3.70 -7.57 21.72
CA GLU A 55 4.07 -6.95 23.02
C GLU A 55 5.16 -5.90 22.84
N HIS A 56 6.05 -6.12 21.87
CA HIS A 56 7.16 -5.20 21.58
C HIS A 56 6.99 -4.59 20.19
N LEU A 57 6.97 -3.26 20.14
CA LEU A 57 6.82 -2.52 18.88
C LEU A 57 8.09 -2.54 18.01
N GLY A 58 9.23 -3.07 18.54
CA GLY A 58 10.52 -3.01 17.87
C GLY A 58 10.96 -1.56 17.66
N HIS A 59 11.66 -1.29 16.56
CA HIS A 59 12.09 0.07 16.20
C HIS A 59 11.00 0.94 15.54
N TYR A 60 9.74 0.45 15.49
CA TYR A 60 8.65 1.12 14.77
C TYR A 60 7.70 1.82 15.74
N GLU A 61 8.11 2.95 16.29
CA GLU A 61 7.26 3.77 17.18
C GLU A 61 6.01 4.35 16.49
N LYS A 62 6.03 4.41 15.15
CA LYS A 62 4.98 5.09 14.37
C LYS A 62 3.75 4.23 14.09
N TYR A 63 3.84 2.92 14.22
CA TYR A 63 2.73 1.99 13.93
C TYR A 63 2.91 0.64 14.61
N THR A 64 1.79 -0.01 14.93
CA THR A 64 1.76 -1.36 15.49
C THR A 64 1.31 -2.35 14.43
N LYS A 65 2.24 -3.21 13.97
CA LYS A 65 1.98 -4.26 12.99
C LYS A 65 1.29 -5.46 13.64
N CYS A 66 -0.04 -5.42 13.73
CA CYS A 66 -0.87 -6.50 14.23
C CYS A 66 -1.06 -7.61 13.19
N ARG A 67 -1.57 -8.79 13.61
CA ARG A 67 -1.95 -9.85 12.69
C ARG A 67 -3.19 -10.61 13.15
N CYS A 68 -3.92 -11.20 12.20
CA CYS A 68 -5.07 -12.06 12.48
C CYS A 68 -5.06 -13.32 11.60
N ASN A 69 -5.87 -14.31 12.00
CA ASN A 69 -6.00 -15.56 11.26
C ASN A 69 -7.11 -15.54 10.20
N LYS A 70 -7.96 -14.51 10.19
CA LYS A 70 -9.06 -14.37 9.23
C LYS A 70 -9.48 -12.92 9.12
N ALA A 71 -9.67 -12.45 7.89
CA ALA A 71 -10.23 -11.13 7.61
C ALA A 71 -11.09 -11.16 6.34
N LYS A 72 -11.97 -10.18 6.18
CA LYS A 72 -12.77 -9.96 4.97
C LYS A 72 -12.36 -8.65 4.32
N PHE A 73 -12.09 -8.66 3.02
CA PHE A 73 -11.86 -7.42 2.28
C PHE A 73 -13.18 -6.65 2.09
N VAL A 74 -13.25 -5.44 2.61
CA VAL A 74 -14.49 -4.65 2.67
C VAL A 74 -14.51 -3.56 1.61
N LYS A 75 -13.44 -2.76 1.50
CA LYS A 75 -13.32 -1.70 0.49
C LYS A 75 -11.89 -1.17 0.34
N VAL A 76 -11.65 -0.45 -0.74
CA VAL A 76 -10.48 0.39 -0.93
C VAL A 76 -10.71 1.71 -0.20
N GLU A 77 -9.72 2.15 0.59
CA GLU A 77 -9.78 3.43 1.32
C GLU A 77 -8.92 4.50 0.65
N LYS A 78 -7.71 4.13 0.25
CA LYS A 78 -6.74 5.04 -0.36
C LYS A 78 -5.91 4.34 -1.43
N THR A 79 -5.57 5.07 -2.48
CA THR A 79 -4.66 4.62 -3.54
C THR A 79 -3.57 5.66 -3.73
N TYR A 80 -2.32 5.21 -3.70
CA TYR A 80 -1.14 6.05 -3.84
C TYR A 80 -0.31 5.60 -5.03
N LEU A 81 0.03 6.54 -5.88
CA LEU A 81 1.11 6.38 -6.85
C LEU A 81 2.41 6.80 -6.17
N THR A 82 3.37 5.90 -6.14
CA THR A 82 4.69 6.17 -5.57
C THR A 82 5.73 6.13 -6.67
N SER A 83 6.66 7.06 -6.64
CA SER A 83 7.76 7.13 -7.61
C SER A 83 9.04 7.60 -6.94
N VAL A 84 10.17 7.26 -7.56
CA VAL A 84 11.49 7.64 -7.09
C VAL A 84 12.08 8.64 -8.06
N ARG A 85 12.58 9.76 -7.57
CA ARG A 85 13.38 10.71 -8.34
C ARG A 85 14.68 11.05 -7.63
N SER A 86 15.73 11.31 -8.37
CA SER A 86 16.98 11.86 -7.85
C SER A 86 16.95 13.38 -7.97
N LYS A 87 17.53 14.09 -6.99
CA LYS A 87 17.74 15.52 -7.09
C LYS A 87 18.83 15.87 -8.12
N ASN A 88 19.87 15.04 -8.15
CA ASN A 88 21.01 15.20 -9.06
C ASN A 88 21.19 13.90 -9.85
N TYR A 89 21.40 14.02 -11.16
CA TYR A 89 21.56 12.89 -12.07
C TYR A 89 22.78 12.00 -11.77
N THR A 90 23.66 12.42 -10.88
CA THR A 90 24.98 11.83 -10.63
C THR A 90 25.16 11.18 -9.26
N SER A 91 24.27 11.38 -8.29
CA SER A 91 24.41 10.75 -6.96
C SER A 91 23.18 9.96 -6.56
N LEU A 92 23.42 8.74 -6.08
CA LEU A 92 22.39 7.87 -5.47
C LEU A 92 21.93 8.37 -4.09
N ASP A 93 22.66 9.34 -3.50
CA ASP A 93 22.55 9.73 -2.10
C ASP A 93 21.40 10.69 -1.80
N GLU A 94 20.76 11.30 -2.82
CA GLU A 94 19.64 12.22 -2.64
C GLU A 94 18.37 11.76 -3.37
N ARG A 95 17.91 10.57 -3.08
CA ARG A 95 16.62 10.09 -3.63
C ARG A 95 15.46 10.75 -2.90
N ILE A 96 14.48 11.18 -3.67
CA ILE A 96 13.20 11.67 -3.16
C ILE A 96 12.13 10.69 -3.60
N PHE A 97 11.38 10.20 -2.64
CA PHE A 97 10.19 9.41 -2.91
C PHE A 97 8.98 10.33 -2.95
N ASP A 98 8.32 10.40 -4.08
CA ASP A 98 7.04 11.07 -4.21
C ASP A 98 5.92 10.05 -3.91
N MET A 99 4.97 10.42 -3.07
CA MET A 99 3.77 9.65 -2.74
C MET A 99 2.54 10.50 -3.04
N CYS A 100 1.89 10.20 -4.16
CA CYS A 100 0.76 10.96 -4.66
C CYS A 100 -0.55 10.25 -4.36
N ASP A 101 -1.48 10.90 -3.65
CA ASP A 101 -2.84 10.38 -3.47
C ASP A 101 -3.61 10.51 -4.80
N ILE A 102 -3.95 9.38 -5.39
CA ILE A 102 -4.69 9.26 -6.64
C ILE A 102 -6.06 8.60 -6.44
N THR A 103 -6.54 8.54 -5.20
CA THR A 103 -7.77 7.83 -4.81
C THR A 103 -8.97 8.27 -5.64
N ASP A 104 -9.20 9.57 -5.75
CA ASP A 104 -10.36 10.13 -6.48
C ASP A 104 -10.29 9.80 -7.97
N TYR A 105 -9.10 9.86 -8.56
CA TYR A 105 -8.90 9.49 -9.95
C TYR A 105 -9.23 8.03 -10.19
N ILE A 106 -8.70 7.12 -9.35
CA ILE A 106 -8.95 5.68 -9.45
C ILE A 106 -10.43 5.37 -9.27
N ASN A 107 -11.09 5.92 -8.25
CA ASN A 107 -12.51 5.67 -8.00
C ASN A 107 -13.42 6.19 -9.13
N LYS A 108 -13.00 7.25 -9.83
CA LYS A 108 -13.75 7.80 -10.98
C LYS A 108 -13.60 6.95 -12.24
N LYS A 109 -12.42 6.36 -12.47
CA LYS A 109 -12.05 5.72 -13.74
C LYS A 109 -12.14 4.20 -13.73
N TYR A 110 -12.06 3.58 -12.54
CA TYR A 110 -11.97 2.12 -12.40
C TYR A 110 -12.99 1.59 -11.39
N ASP A 111 -13.55 0.43 -11.68
CA ASP A 111 -14.27 -0.33 -10.65
C ASP A 111 -13.25 -1.01 -9.73
N THR A 112 -13.00 -0.39 -8.59
CA THR A 112 -12.04 -0.87 -7.61
C THR A 112 -12.36 -2.24 -7.03
N LYS A 113 -13.58 -2.76 -7.22
CA LYS A 113 -13.97 -4.11 -6.78
C LYS A 113 -13.40 -5.19 -7.69
N ASN A 114 -13.13 -4.86 -8.94
CA ASN A 114 -12.63 -5.78 -9.94
C ASN A 114 -11.11 -5.72 -10.15
N LEU A 115 -10.41 -4.83 -9.42
CA LEU A 115 -8.95 -4.79 -9.47
C LEU A 115 -8.36 -5.94 -8.65
N VAL A 116 -7.19 -6.41 -9.07
CA VAL A 116 -6.45 -7.46 -8.38
C VAL A 116 -5.51 -6.84 -7.35
N TYR A 117 -5.70 -7.22 -6.11
CA TYR A 117 -4.88 -6.75 -4.98
C TYR A 117 -4.06 -7.89 -4.40
N VAL A 118 -2.78 -7.67 -4.19
CA VAL A 118 -1.87 -8.68 -3.64
C VAL A 118 -1.14 -8.18 -2.41
N SER A 119 -0.71 -9.11 -1.56
CA SER A 119 0.15 -8.76 -0.42
C SER A 119 1.48 -8.18 -0.90
N TYR A 120 2.00 -7.19 -0.17
CA TYR A 120 3.29 -6.56 -0.48
C TYR A 120 4.44 -7.59 -0.56
N TYR A 121 4.46 -8.57 0.35
CA TYR A 121 5.54 -9.56 0.47
C TYR A 121 5.24 -10.90 -0.22
N ASP A 122 4.02 -11.11 -0.70
CA ASP A 122 3.61 -12.34 -1.36
C ASP A 122 2.62 -12.01 -2.47
N SER A 123 3.13 -11.90 -3.69
CA SER A 123 2.34 -11.60 -4.88
C SER A 123 1.31 -12.68 -5.23
N LEU A 124 1.43 -13.86 -4.64
CA LEU A 124 0.47 -14.95 -4.78
C LEU A 124 -0.64 -14.91 -3.72
N PHE A 125 -0.57 -13.98 -2.77
CA PHE A 125 -1.60 -13.82 -1.74
C PHE A 125 -2.56 -12.70 -2.14
N GLU A 126 -3.66 -13.08 -2.77
CA GLU A 126 -4.66 -12.17 -3.30
C GLU A 126 -5.71 -11.77 -2.26
N TYR A 127 -6.19 -10.53 -2.38
CA TYR A 127 -7.35 -9.98 -1.67
C TYR A 127 -8.45 -9.71 -2.67
N LYS A 128 -9.52 -10.50 -2.63
CA LYS A 128 -10.71 -10.32 -3.48
C LYS A 128 -11.80 -9.59 -2.72
N PHE A 129 -12.42 -8.62 -3.38
CA PHE A 129 -13.46 -7.80 -2.79
C PHE A 129 -14.59 -8.67 -2.24
N ASN A 130 -15.02 -8.35 -1.03
CA ASN A 130 -16.10 -9.04 -0.30
C ASN A 130 -15.81 -10.50 0.08
N GLU A 131 -14.61 -11.02 -0.15
CA GLU A 131 -14.19 -12.38 0.22
C GLU A 131 -13.41 -12.41 1.53
N TYR A 132 -13.47 -13.57 2.20
CA TYR A 132 -12.63 -13.86 3.34
C TYR A 132 -11.26 -14.37 2.89
N VAL A 133 -10.23 -13.88 3.57
CA VAL A 133 -8.85 -14.34 3.41
C VAL A 133 -8.36 -14.99 4.71
N GLN A 134 -7.47 -15.97 4.56
CA GLN A 134 -6.79 -16.66 5.65
C GLN A 134 -5.30 -16.82 5.29
N PRO A 135 -4.38 -16.84 6.26
CA PRO A 135 -2.98 -17.05 5.98
C PRO A 135 -2.74 -18.44 5.36
N LYS A 136 -1.82 -18.53 4.41
CA LYS A 136 -1.42 -19.79 3.75
C LYS A 136 -0.80 -20.79 4.73
N PHE A 137 -0.08 -20.29 5.73
CA PHE A 137 0.59 -21.10 6.76
C PHE A 137 -0.18 -21.04 8.06
N LYS A 138 0.06 -22.03 8.95
CA LYS A 138 -0.53 -22.06 10.28
C LYS A 138 -0.33 -20.72 10.98
N PHE A 139 -1.42 -20.16 11.48
CA PHE A 139 -1.40 -18.89 12.19
C PHE A 139 -0.47 -18.96 13.41
N ASN A 140 0.42 -17.99 13.53
CA ASN A 140 1.31 -17.85 14.67
C ASN A 140 0.73 -16.86 15.67
N ASP A 141 0.36 -17.35 16.85
CA ASP A 141 -0.22 -16.55 17.94
C ASP A 141 0.81 -16.10 19.00
N ASP A 142 2.10 -16.33 18.79
CA ASP A 142 3.16 -15.86 19.67
C ASP A 142 3.29 -14.33 19.64
N VAL A 143 2.86 -13.64 20.68
CA VAL A 143 2.87 -12.18 20.84
C VAL A 143 4.28 -11.56 20.78
N ARG A 144 5.33 -12.34 21.06
CA ARG A 144 6.73 -11.91 21.01
C ARG A 144 7.27 -11.78 19.59
N LYS A 145 6.57 -12.37 18.59
CA LYS A 145 6.98 -12.33 17.19
C LYS A 145 6.22 -11.26 16.44
N THR A 146 6.92 -10.23 15.97
CA THR A 146 6.34 -9.16 15.16
C THR A 146 5.94 -9.63 13.74
N CYS A 147 6.72 -10.54 13.14
CA CYS A 147 6.55 -11.02 11.77
C CYS A 147 6.15 -12.51 11.70
N GLY A 148 5.29 -12.98 12.61
CA GLY A 148 4.73 -14.33 12.56
C GLY A 148 3.73 -14.50 11.40
N SER A 149 3.41 -15.77 11.06
CA SER A 149 2.39 -16.10 10.05
C SER A 149 1.02 -15.54 10.45
N GLY A 150 0.38 -14.84 9.51
CA GLY A 150 -0.92 -14.21 9.70
C GLY A 150 -1.21 -13.13 8.65
N ILE A 151 -2.41 -12.61 8.66
CA ILE A 151 -2.78 -11.42 7.88
C ILE A 151 -2.36 -10.20 8.70
N HIS A 152 -1.26 -9.55 8.30
CA HIS A 152 -0.79 -8.34 8.96
C HIS A 152 -1.66 -7.13 8.61
N PHE A 153 -1.94 -6.30 9.62
CA PHE A 153 -2.77 -5.12 9.50
C PHE A 153 -2.36 -4.03 10.49
N PHE A 154 -2.93 -2.86 10.33
CA PHE A 154 -2.78 -1.68 11.19
C PHE A 154 -4.15 -1.21 11.67
N LYS A 155 -4.19 -0.51 12.81
CA LYS A 155 -5.45 -0.04 13.41
C LYS A 155 -6.02 1.17 12.68
N THR A 156 -5.15 2.01 12.10
CA THR A 156 -5.54 3.26 11.42
C THR A 156 -4.97 3.36 10.00
N ILE A 157 -5.55 4.26 9.21
CA ILE A 157 -5.03 4.62 7.88
C ILE A 157 -3.65 5.28 8.02
N GLU A 158 -3.46 6.11 9.03
CA GLU A 158 -2.22 6.83 9.30
C GLU A 158 -1.07 5.88 9.61
N GLU A 159 -1.30 4.86 10.46
CA GLU A 159 -0.32 3.80 10.72
C GLU A 159 0.02 3.03 9.43
N THR A 160 -1.00 2.69 8.62
CA THR A 160 -0.79 1.98 7.34
C THR A 160 0.01 2.84 6.37
N LYS A 161 -0.26 4.14 6.32
CA LYS A 161 0.46 5.11 5.50
C LYS A 161 1.92 5.27 5.95
N ALA A 162 2.15 5.33 7.27
CA ALA A 162 3.50 5.36 7.84
C ALA A 162 4.29 4.10 7.45
N TYR A 163 3.66 2.94 7.53
CA TYR A 163 4.26 1.68 7.09
C TYR A 163 4.63 1.67 5.60
N ILE A 164 3.75 2.18 4.72
CA ILE A 164 4.08 2.31 3.28
C ILE A 164 5.33 3.17 3.11
N LYS A 165 5.43 4.31 3.79
CA LYS A 165 6.59 5.20 3.72
C LYS A 165 7.87 4.50 4.18
N ASP A 166 7.83 3.82 5.31
CA ASP A 166 9.00 3.12 5.86
C ASP A 166 9.42 1.93 4.98
N THR A 167 8.45 1.27 4.32
CA THR A 167 8.71 0.17 3.39
C THR A 167 9.34 0.65 2.07
N LEU A 168 8.97 1.85 1.62
CA LEU A 168 9.59 2.49 0.44
C LEU A 168 11.04 2.89 0.70
N ILE A 169 11.46 2.97 1.98
CA ILE A 169 12.74 3.55 2.37
C ILE A 169 13.48 2.61 3.34
N PRO A 170 13.90 1.41 2.93
CA PRO A 170 14.70 0.56 3.81
C PRO A 170 16.08 1.19 4.03
N GLY A 171 16.28 1.74 5.23
CA GLY A 171 17.61 2.00 5.79
C GLY A 171 18.39 3.23 5.33
N CYS A 172 17.78 4.22 4.69
CA CYS A 172 18.48 5.41 4.18
C CYS A 172 17.77 6.72 4.54
N ASN A 173 18.52 7.82 4.56
CA ASN A 173 18.03 9.19 4.81
C ASN A 173 17.22 9.78 3.63
N TYR A 174 16.18 9.08 3.20
CA TYR A 174 15.34 9.57 2.10
C TYR A 174 14.22 10.48 2.60
N ARG A 175 13.85 11.44 1.79
CA ARG A 175 12.74 12.34 2.06
C ARG A 175 11.51 11.88 1.27
N VAL A 176 10.43 11.50 1.96
CA VAL A 176 9.14 11.27 1.32
C VAL A 176 8.41 12.61 1.14
N LYS A 177 8.03 12.94 -0.08
CA LYS A 177 7.15 14.08 -0.40
C LYS A 177 5.76 13.58 -0.72
N GLU A 178 4.80 13.95 0.11
CA GLU A 178 3.39 13.77 -0.19
C GLU A 178 2.93 14.82 -1.19
N ARG A 179 2.13 14.41 -2.18
CA ARG A 179 1.59 15.28 -3.21
C ARG A 179 0.10 15.01 -3.40
N LYS A 180 -0.61 16.06 -3.80
CA LYS A 180 -1.96 15.94 -4.35
C LYS A 180 -1.87 15.60 -5.84
N ASN A 181 -2.92 14.98 -6.38
CA ASN A 181 -3.03 14.61 -7.79
C ASN A 181 -3.26 15.84 -8.70
N ASN A 182 -2.32 16.77 -8.73
CA ASN A 182 -2.43 17.96 -9.56
C ASN A 182 -1.62 17.75 -10.84
N GLY A 183 -2.31 17.52 -11.97
CA GLY A 183 -1.68 17.41 -13.29
C GLY A 183 -0.83 16.14 -13.51
N ILE A 184 -1.08 15.07 -12.76
CA ILE A 184 -0.43 13.77 -12.97
C ILE A 184 -0.97 13.11 -14.23
N PHE A 185 -2.30 13.09 -14.37
CA PHE A 185 -2.98 12.48 -15.50
C PHE A 185 -3.44 13.56 -16.50
N SER A 186 -3.39 13.22 -17.78
CA SER A 186 -4.03 14.04 -18.81
C SER A 186 -5.55 14.01 -18.59
N GLU A 187 -6.18 15.17 -18.64
CA GLU A 187 -7.64 15.23 -18.75
C GLU A 187 -8.04 14.54 -20.05
N ASP A 188 -9.02 13.64 -19.99
CA ASP A 188 -9.64 13.11 -21.22
C ASP A 188 -10.26 14.30 -21.93
N ARG A 189 -9.63 14.79 -22.99
CA ARG A 189 -10.30 15.68 -23.93
C ARG A 189 -11.32 14.83 -24.66
N ASN A 190 -12.58 14.94 -24.22
CA ASN A 190 -13.73 14.44 -24.99
C ASN A 190 -13.83 15.18 -26.30
#